data_59b0f03924cde7c923cc555908270a85
#
_entry.id   59b0f03924cde7c923cc555908270a85
#
_cell.length_a   1.000
_cell.length_b   1.000
_cell.length_c   1.000
_cell.angle_alpha   90.00
_cell.angle_beta   90.00
_cell.angle_gamma   90.00
#
_symmetry.space_group_name_H-M   'P 1'
#
loop_
_entity.id
_entity.type
_entity.pdbx_description
1 polymer ?
#
loop_
_entity_poly.entity_id
_entity_poly.type
_entity_poly.pdbx_seq_one_letter_code
_entity_poly.pdbx_strand_id
1 'polypeptide(L)'
;KDAEIYVGIQWPEVDPAEIERLIVEKVNAYRITQGDTAATMLPELTEVARYRATELSISFEHRAGQHVSTELKYGQYVDLAPYGMPDDSYYKGYSREAIGMGEWFGTAESMSDRIADGFYHSKGHWSYVGNSKYPYIAVGVTKANGKWYVCILMSEENYGG
;
A
#
# COMPACT_ATOMS: atom_id res chain seq x y z
N LYS A 1 28.37 -16.64 14.18
CA LYS A 1 29.42 -15.62 14.15
C LYS A 1 28.96 -14.30 13.62
N ASP A 2 28.53 -14.31 12.38
CA ASP A 2 28.01 -13.08 11.79
C ASP A 2 26.79 -12.60 12.56
N ALA A 3 25.97 -13.52 13.05
CA ALA A 3 24.85 -13.19 13.91
C ALA A 3 25.29 -12.48 15.20
N GLU A 4 26.42 -12.89 15.78
CA GLU A 4 26.95 -12.24 16.99
C GLU A 4 27.40 -10.81 16.70
N ILE A 5 27.95 -10.56 15.53
CA ILE A 5 28.35 -9.20 15.13
C ILE A 5 27.15 -8.28 15.09
N TYR A 6 26.00 -8.78 14.67
CA TYR A 6 24.79 -7.96 14.48
C TYR A 6 23.86 -7.90 15.69
N VAL A 7 24.10 -8.70 16.73
CA VAL A 7 23.26 -8.73 17.92
C VAL A 7 23.15 -7.37 18.60
N GLY A 8 24.20 -6.57 18.59
CA GLY A 8 24.20 -5.26 19.18
C GLY A 8 23.67 -4.15 18.28
N ILE A 9 23.38 -4.48 17.03
CA ILE A 9 22.89 -3.49 16.08
C ILE A 9 21.37 -3.38 16.22
N GLN A 10 20.93 -2.19 16.62
CA GLN A 10 19.52 -1.90 16.70
C GLN A 10 19.12 -0.95 15.59
N TRP A 11 18.30 -1.44 14.67
CA TRP A 11 17.73 -0.59 13.65
C TRP A 11 16.69 0.33 14.27
N PRO A 12 16.69 1.61 13.89
CA PRO A 12 15.65 2.52 14.37
C PRO A 12 14.26 1.94 14.07
N GLU A 13 13.37 2.10 15.01
CA GLU A 13 11.98 1.77 14.77
C GLU A 13 11.45 2.70 13.69
N VAL A 14 10.79 2.11 12.68
CA VAL A 14 10.31 2.87 11.52
C VAL A 14 8.82 3.14 11.70
N ASP A 15 8.45 4.41 11.59
CA ASP A 15 7.05 4.80 11.64
C ASP A 15 6.34 4.40 10.33
N PRO A 16 5.33 3.53 10.39
CA PRO A 16 4.57 3.16 9.20
C PRO A 16 3.97 4.35 8.46
N ALA A 17 3.49 5.36 9.18
CA ALA A 17 2.90 6.55 8.56
C ALA A 17 3.94 7.31 7.72
N GLU A 18 5.19 7.32 8.14
CA GLU A 18 6.26 7.95 7.39
C GLU A 18 6.58 7.18 6.11
N ILE A 19 6.58 5.85 6.18
CA ILE A 19 6.74 5.01 4.98
C ILE A 19 5.61 5.30 3.99
N GLU A 20 4.38 5.34 4.46
CA GLU A 20 3.20 5.61 3.63
C GLU A 20 3.31 6.96 2.92
N ARG A 21 3.65 7.99 3.67
CA ARG A 21 3.82 9.34 3.13
C ARG A 21 4.91 9.38 2.05
N LEU A 22 6.04 8.77 2.33
CA LEU A 22 7.18 8.75 1.40
C LEU A 22 6.88 7.93 0.15
N ILE A 23 6.13 6.84 0.25
CA ILE A 23 5.71 6.09 -0.93
C ILE A 23 4.87 6.97 -1.85
N VAL A 24 3.89 7.70 -1.30
CA VAL A 24 3.06 8.61 -2.09
C VAL A 24 3.92 9.67 -2.76
N GLU A 25 4.85 10.27 -2.03
CA GLU A 25 5.75 11.28 -2.56
C GLU A 25 6.57 10.75 -3.73
N LYS A 26 7.11 9.55 -3.60
CA LYS A 26 7.93 8.92 -4.65
C LYS A 26 7.11 8.48 -5.86
N VAL A 27 5.92 7.94 -5.64
CA VAL A 27 4.99 7.62 -6.73
C VAL A 27 4.65 8.87 -7.51
N ASN A 28 4.39 9.96 -6.82
CA ASN A 28 4.07 11.23 -7.47
C ASN A 28 5.28 11.80 -8.25
N ALA A 29 6.49 11.63 -7.73
CA ALA A 29 7.68 12.02 -8.46
C ALA A 29 7.81 11.26 -9.78
N TYR A 30 7.54 9.94 -9.78
CA TYR A 30 7.52 9.15 -11.00
C TYR A 30 6.41 9.58 -11.95
N ARG A 31 5.21 9.85 -11.44
CA ARG A 31 4.10 10.35 -12.28
C ARG A 31 4.48 11.63 -13.00
N ILE A 32 5.02 12.58 -12.29
CA ILE A 32 5.43 13.88 -12.85
C ILE A 32 6.52 13.70 -13.89
N THR A 33 7.50 12.84 -13.61
CA THR A 33 8.60 12.57 -14.56
C THR A 33 8.09 12.02 -15.88
N GLN A 34 7.03 11.21 -15.87
CA GLN A 34 6.46 10.66 -17.10
C GLN A 34 5.41 11.56 -17.75
N GLY A 35 5.17 12.75 -17.19
CA GLY A 35 4.23 13.72 -17.76
C GLY A 35 2.81 13.63 -17.22
N ASP A 36 2.58 12.82 -16.20
CA ASP A 36 1.28 12.70 -15.54
C ASP A 36 1.17 13.65 -14.35
N THR A 37 -0.04 13.78 -13.83
CA THR A 37 -0.31 14.61 -12.65
C THR A 37 -0.10 13.84 -11.36
N ALA A 38 0.30 14.54 -10.30
CA ALA A 38 0.39 13.96 -8.98
C ALA A 38 -0.99 13.56 -8.45
N ALA A 39 -1.04 12.48 -7.70
CA ALA A 39 -2.25 12.06 -7.00
C ALA A 39 -2.33 12.72 -5.63
N THR A 40 -3.55 13.02 -5.21
CA THR A 40 -3.80 13.56 -3.87
C THR A 40 -4.06 12.42 -2.89
N MET A 41 -3.37 12.46 -1.76
CA MET A 41 -3.58 11.47 -0.71
C MET A 41 -4.85 11.79 0.06
N LEU A 42 -5.71 10.78 0.24
CA LEU A 42 -6.95 10.92 1.01
C LEU A 42 -6.80 10.26 2.38
N PRO A 43 -6.95 11.03 3.48
CA PRO A 43 -6.82 10.47 4.84
C PRO A 43 -7.77 9.30 5.13
N GLU A 44 -9.03 9.41 4.76
CA GLU A 44 -9.99 8.33 4.99
C GLU A 44 -9.64 7.07 4.22
N LEU A 45 -9.18 7.23 2.99
CA LEU A 45 -8.75 6.10 2.18
C LEU A 45 -7.44 5.51 2.71
N THR A 46 -6.61 6.30 3.37
CA THR A 46 -5.39 5.81 4.01
C THR A 46 -5.71 4.81 5.12
N GLU A 47 -6.74 5.07 5.91
CA GLU A 47 -7.16 4.12 6.93
C GLU A 47 -7.62 2.80 6.31
N VAL A 48 -8.37 2.86 5.22
CA VAL A 48 -8.79 1.66 4.47
C VAL A 48 -7.57 0.89 3.98
N ALA A 49 -6.59 1.60 3.42
CA ALA A 49 -5.36 0.98 2.93
C ALA A 49 -4.58 0.28 4.06
N ARG A 50 -4.56 0.85 5.26
CA ARG A 50 -3.92 0.23 6.42
C ARG A 50 -4.62 -1.05 6.85
N TYR A 51 -5.94 -1.06 6.88
CA TYR A 51 -6.71 -2.27 7.16
C TYR A 51 -6.46 -3.33 6.08
N ARG A 52 -6.41 -2.92 4.83
CA ARG A 52 -6.09 -3.85 3.74
C ARG A 52 -4.68 -4.43 3.90
N ALA A 53 -3.71 -3.63 4.29
CA ALA A 53 -2.36 -4.12 4.54
C ALA A 53 -2.36 -5.19 5.66
N THR A 54 -3.16 -4.98 6.71
CA THR A 54 -3.31 -5.96 7.77
C THR A 54 -3.97 -7.24 7.26
N GLU A 55 -5.00 -7.14 6.43
CA GLU A 55 -5.60 -8.30 5.78
C GLU A 55 -4.56 -9.08 4.97
N LEU A 56 -3.72 -8.37 4.22
CA LEU A 56 -2.66 -8.99 3.42
C LEU A 56 -1.66 -9.78 4.28
N SER A 57 -1.43 -9.36 5.51
CA SER A 57 -0.55 -10.09 6.43
C SER A 57 -1.15 -11.42 6.89
N ILE A 58 -2.46 -11.56 6.79
CA ILE A 58 -3.19 -12.79 7.12
C ILE A 58 -3.35 -13.65 5.87
N SER A 59 -3.74 -13.02 4.76
CA SER A 59 -3.90 -13.68 3.47
C SER A 59 -3.46 -12.73 2.37
N PHE A 60 -2.31 -13.02 1.77
CA PHE A 60 -1.72 -12.15 0.75
C PHE A 60 -2.37 -12.41 -0.61
N GLU A 61 -3.51 -11.78 -0.82
CA GLU A 61 -4.25 -11.86 -2.08
C GLU A 61 -5.16 -10.65 -2.24
N HIS A 62 -5.58 -10.39 -3.46
CA HIS A 62 -6.64 -9.41 -3.68
C HIS A 62 -7.93 -9.92 -3.05
N ARG A 63 -8.85 -9.01 -2.81
CA ARG A 63 -10.14 -9.38 -2.23
C ARG A 63 -10.79 -10.50 -3.03
N ALA A 64 -11.47 -11.40 -2.33
CA ALA A 64 -12.07 -12.59 -2.94
C ALA A 64 -12.90 -12.23 -4.16
N GLY A 65 -12.70 -12.97 -5.24
CA GLY A 65 -13.40 -12.74 -6.50
C GLY A 65 -12.91 -11.59 -7.34
N GLN A 66 -11.86 -10.90 -6.90
CA GLN A 66 -11.30 -9.78 -7.64
C GLN A 66 -10.11 -10.19 -8.47
N HIS A 67 -10.01 -9.57 -9.63
CA HIS A 67 -8.82 -9.64 -10.47
C HIS A 67 -8.14 -8.28 -10.45
N VAL A 68 -6.84 -8.28 -10.59
CA VAL A 68 -6.06 -7.04 -10.60
C VAL A 68 -6.48 -6.06 -11.69
N SER A 69 -7.10 -6.54 -12.73
CA SER A 69 -7.56 -5.71 -13.85
C SER A 69 -8.96 -5.15 -13.67
N THR A 70 -9.67 -5.56 -12.64
CA THR A 70 -11.04 -5.12 -12.40
C THR A 70 -11.14 -4.20 -11.20
N GLU A 71 -12.15 -3.36 -11.19
CA GLU A 71 -12.45 -2.54 -10.04
C GLU A 71 -12.88 -3.43 -8.87
N LEU A 72 -12.40 -3.07 -7.69
CA LEU A 72 -12.81 -3.76 -6.48
C LEU A 72 -14.25 -3.36 -6.16
N LYS A 73 -15.05 -4.36 -5.87
CA LYS A 73 -16.44 -4.15 -5.54
C LYS A 73 -16.65 -4.26 -4.05
N TYR A 74 -17.52 -3.40 -3.57
CA TYR A 74 -17.95 -3.40 -2.21
C TYR A 74 -18.49 -4.78 -1.79
N GLY A 75 -18.04 -5.27 -0.66
CA GLY A 75 -18.48 -6.56 -0.16
C GLY A 75 -17.75 -7.78 -0.74
N GLN A 76 -16.87 -7.59 -1.71
CA GLN A 76 -16.09 -8.69 -2.28
C GLN A 76 -14.73 -8.77 -1.61
N TYR A 77 -14.66 -9.40 -0.47
CA TYR A 77 -13.44 -9.54 0.31
C TYR A 77 -13.56 -10.72 1.28
N VAL A 78 -12.45 -11.09 1.84
CA VAL A 78 -12.41 -12.11 2.88
C VAL A 78 -12.97 -11.51 4.17
N ASP A 79 -13.86 -12.24 4.83
CA ASP A 79 -14.38 -11.81 6.12
C ASP A 79 -13.29 -11.93 7.19
N LEU A 80 -12.83 -10.80 7.67
CA LEU A 80 -11.84 -10.72 8.72
C LEU A 80 -12.41 -10.21 10.05
N ALA A 81 -13.72 -10.15 10.18
CA ALA A 81 -14.36 -9.77 11.45
C ALA A 81 -13.85 -10.62 12.63
N PRO A 82 -13.61 -11.95 12.47
CA PRO A 82 -13.04 -12.76 13.54
C PRO A 82 -11.65 -12.29 14.00
N TYR A 83 -10.95 -11.50 13.19
CA TYR A 83 -9.63 -10.96 13.52
C TYR A 83 -9.69 -9.51 14.01
N GLY A 84 -10.89 -9.02 14.32
CA GLY A 84 -11.08 -7.67 14.81
C GLY A 84 -11.04 -6.59 13.73
N MET A 85 -11.16 -6.97 12.47
CA MET A 85 -11.18 -6.03 11.36
C MET A 85 -12.59 -5.43 11.19
N PRO A 86 -12.69 -4.21 10.63
CA PRO A 86 -14.00 -3.59 10.41
C PRO A 86 -14.82 -4.34 9.38
N ASP A 87 -16.11 -4.05 9.36
CA ASP A 87 -17.01 -4.62 8.39
C ASP A 87 -16.80 -4.04 6.98
N ASP A 88 -17.52 -4.55 6.01
CA ASP A 88 -17.37 -4.18 4.61
C ASP A 88 -17.72 -2.72 4.31
N SER A 89 -18.45 -2.05 5.19
CA SER A 89 -18.78 -0.64 5.00
C SER A 89 -17.51 0.25 4.99
N TYR A 90 -16.46 -0.24 5.58
CA TYR A 90 -15.17 0.46 5.62
C TYR A 90 -14.47 0.52 4.25
N TYR A 91 -14.80 -0.37 3.35
CA TYR A 91 -14.04 -0.56 2.12
C TYR A 91 -14.61 0.13 0.89
N LYS A 92 -15.42 1.13 1.09
CA LYS A 92 -15.88 1.97 0.00
C LYS A 92 -14.78 2.91 -0.47
N GLY A 93 -14.91 3.39 -1.66
CA GLY A 93 -14.22 4.59 -2.09
C GLY A 93 -12.92 4.37 -2.82
N TYR A 94 -12.67 3.16 -3.31
CA TYR A 94 -11.52 2.98 -4.17
C TYR A 94 -11.87 2.13 -5.41
N SER A 95 -11.10 2.35 -6.47
CA SER A 95 -11.33 1.72 -7.77
C SER A 95 -10.35 0.59 -8.06
N ARG A 96 -9.11 0.72 -7.60
CA ARG A 96 -8.04 -0.23 -7.87
C ARG A 96 -7.18 -0.45 -6.64
N GLU A 97 -6.55 -1.60 -6.60
CA GLU A 97 -5.63 -1.97 -5.53
C GLU A 97 -4.36 -2.55 -6.11
N ALA A 98 -3.22 -2.09 -5.60
CA ALA A 98 -1.92 -2.71 -5.82
C ALA A 98 -1.40 -3.21 -4.49
N ILE A 99 -0.86 -4.43 -4.46
CA ILE A 99 -0.38 -5.06 -3.24
C ILE A 99 1.07 -5.50 -3.38
N GLY A 100 1.79 -5.47 -2.27
CA GLY A 100 3.17 -5.93 -2.24
C GLY A 100 3.55 -6.43 -0.86
N MET A 101 4.55 -7.29 -0.81
CA MET A 101 5.15 -7.72 0.45
C MET A 101 6.64 -7.93 0.27
N GLY A 102 7.38 -7.80 1.34
CA GLY A 102 8.83 -8.03 1.31
C GLY A 102 9.48 -7.88 2.67
N GLU A 103 10.71 -8.32 2.72
CA GLU A 103 11.55 -8.20 3.92
C GLU A 103 12.39 -6.93 3.83
N TRP A 104 11.72 -5.80 3.67
CA TRP A 104 12.41 -4.50 3.61
C TRP A 104 12.87 -4.08 5.00
N PHE A 105 14.01 -3.45 5.03
CA PHE A 105 14.61 -2.97 6.28
C PHE A 105 15.39 -1.68 6.02
N GLY A 106 15.74 -1.01 7.09
CA GLY A 106 16.49 0.24 7.03
C GLY A 106 15.68 1.42 7.51
N THR A 107 15.87 2.57 6.87
CA THR A 107 15.13 3.79 7.20
C THR A 107 13.80 3.83 6.43
N ALA A 108 12.88 4.69 6.88
CA ALA A 108 11.65 4.92 6.13
C ALA A 108 11.94 5.35 4.70
N GLU A 109 12.96 6.19 4.52
CA GLU A 109 13.39 6.67 3.21
C GLU A 109 13.87 5.53 2.31
N SER A 110 14.78 4.69 2.80
CA SER A 110 15.31 3.58 2.00
C SER A 110 14.27 2.52 1.70
N MET A 111 13.39 2.25 2.64
CA MET A 111 12.31 1.29 2.45
C MET A 111 11.29 1.78 1.43
N SER A 112 10.87 3.04 1.56
CA SER A 112 9.90 3.62 0.63
C SER A 112 10.46 3.75 -0.78
N ASP A 113 11.76 4.01 -0.93
CA ASP A 113 12.44 3.99 -2.24
C ASP A 113 12.29 2.62 -2.90
N ARG A 114 12.61 1.56 -2.17
CA ARG A 114 12.53 0.20 -2.70
C ARG A 114 11.11 -0.20 -3.06
N ILE A 115 10.16 0.15 -2.20
CA ILE A 115 8.75 -0.20 -2.41
C ILE A 115 8.20 0.54 -3.63
N ALA A 116 8.39 1.86 -3.70
CA ALA A 116 7.92 2.65 -4.82
C ALA A 116 8.59 2.24 -6.14
N ASP A 117 9.89 1.98 -6.09
CA ASP A 117 10.66 1.52 -7.24
C ASP A 117 10.17 0.16 -7.74
N GLY A 118 9.84 -0.74 -6.82
CA GLY A 118 9.27 -2.04 -7.15
C GLY A 118 7.94 -1.92 -7.91
N PHE A 119 7.07 -1.04 -7.47
CA PHE A 119 5.81 -0.79 -8.18
C PHE A 119 6.05 -0.11 -9.53
N TYR A 120 6.97 0.83 -9.58
CA TYR A 120 7.31 1.52 -10.81
C TYR A 120 7.83 0.58 -11.90
N HIS A 121 8.68 -0.37 -11.53
CA HIS A 121 9.25 -1.36 -12.47
C HIS A 121 8.33 -2.54 -12.75
N SER A 122 7.20 -2.64 -12.07
CA SER A 122 6.20 -3.65 -12.35
C SER A 122 5.15 -3.08 -13.31
N LYS A 123 5.22 -3.48 -14.55
CA LYS A 123 4.36 -2.93 -15.60
C LYS A 123 2.87 -3.05 -15.27
N GLY A 124 2.47 -4.17 -14.71
CA GLY A 124 1.07 -4.38 -14.30
C GLY A 124 0.64 -3.42 -13.20
N HIS A 125 1.41 -3.33 -12.11
CA HIS A 125 1.10 -2.42 -11.02
C HIS A 125 1.14 -0.96 -11.46
N TRP A 126 2.16 -0.58 -12.23
CA TRP A 126 2.32 0.80 -12.64
C TRP A 126 1.22 1.28 -13.59
N SER A 127 0.59 0.37 -14.33
CA SER A 127 -0.55 0.73 -15.18
C SER A 127 -1.72 1.33 -14.38
N TYR A 128 -1.76 1.07 -13.08
CA TYR A 128 -2.76 1.66 -12.15
C TYR A 128 -2.14 2.74 -11.30
N VAL A 129 -1.06 2.41 -10.59
CA VAL A 129 -0.42 3.31 -9.62
C VAL A 129 0.08 4.58 -10.27
N GLY A 130 0.59 4.47 -11.49
CA GLY A 130 1.10 5.61 -12.25
C GLY A 130 0.09 6.28 -13.18
N ASN A 131 -1.18 5.93 -13.10
CA ASN A 131 -2.18 6.37 -14.06
C ASN A 131 -2.98 7.58 -13.54
N SER A 132 -2.93 8.69 -14.28
CA SER A 132 -3.64 9.92 -13.94
C SER A 132 -5.17 9.79 -13.98
N LYS A 133 -5.70 8.68 -14.51
CA LYS A 133 -7.12 8.33 -14.38
C LYS A 133 -7.53 8.25 -12.90
N TYR A 134 -6.57 7.93 -12.02
CA TYR A 134 -6.78 7.83 -10.59
C TYR A 134 -6.10 9.02 -9.89
N PRO A 135 -6.82 10.14 -9.73
CA PRO A 135 -6.22 11.33 -9.12
C PRO A 135 -6.09 11.27 -7.61
N TYR A 136 -6.62 10.22 -6.98
CA TYR A 136 -6.55 10.02 -5.53
C TYR A 136 -5.86 8.72 -5.20
N ILE A 137 -5.07 8.74 -4.13
CA ILE A 137 -4.24 7.63 -3.72
C ILE A 137 -4.22 7.50 -2.20
N ALA A 138 -4.04 6.29 -1.72
CA ALA A 138 -3.72 6.03 -0.34
C ALA A 138 -2.78 4.84 -0.26
N VAL A 139 -1.88 4.88 0.71
CA VAL A 139 -0.93 3.80 0.97
C VAL A 139 -1.08 3.39 2.42
N GLY A 140 -1.22 2.10 2.64
CA GLY A 140 -1.18 1.50 3.96
C GLY A 140 -0.07 0.47 4.03
N VAL A 141 0.65 0.44 5.13
CA VAL A 141 1.66 -0.58 5.38
C VAL A 141 1.47 -1.19 6.76
N THR A 142 1.84 -2.45 6.87
CA THR A 142 1.87 -3.13 8.17
C THR A 142 3.04 -4.10 8.20
N LYS A 143 3.62 -4.26 9.38
CA LYS A 143 4.69 -5.23 9.60
C LYS A 143 4.14 -6.40 10.39
N ALA A 144 4.31 -7.61 9.87
CA ALA A 144 3.88 -8.82 10.54
C ALA A 144 4.72 -10.00 10.03
N ASN A 145 4.99 -10.96 10.92
CA ASN A 145 5.70 -12.18 10.54
C ASN A 145 7.08 -11.92 9.90
N GLY A 146 7.77 -10.87 10.34
CA GLY A 146 9.09 -10.50 9.79
C GLY A 146 9.05 -9.86 8.42
N LYS A 147 7.87 -9.52 7.91
CA LYS A 147 7.69 -8.91 6.60
C LYS A 147 6.86 -7.64 6.69
N TRP A 148 7.01 -6.80 5.68
CA TRP A 148 6.13 -5.66 5.47
C TRP A 148 5.12 -6.00 4.38
N TYR A 149 3.91 -5.53 4.57
CA TYR A 149 2.81 -5.66 3.62
C TYR A 149 2.36 -4.28 3.23
N VAL A 150 2.18 -4.07 1.93
CA VAL A 150 1.85 -2.76 1.37
C VAL A 150 0.58 -2.88 0.56
N CYS A 151 -0.33 -1.96 0.78
CA CYS A 151 -1.52 -1.79 -0.04
C CYS A 151 -1.55 -0.37 -0.57
N ILE A 152 -1.65 -0.22 -1.88
CA ILE A 152 -1.88 1.07 -2.52
C ILE A 152 -3.28 1.03 -3.11
N LEU A 153 -4.12 1.96 -2.67
CA LEU A 153 -5.48 2.12 -3.19
C LEU A 153 -5.52 3.36 -4.07
N MET A 154 -6.18 3.24 -5.19
CA MET A 154 -6.37 4.34 -6.12
C MET A 154 -7.85 4.56 -6.36
N SER A 155 -8.26 5.82 -6.47
CA SER A 155 -9.65 6.17 -6.69
C SER A 155 -9.81 7.23 -7.77
N GLU A 156 -10.88 7.09 -8.55
CA GLU A 156 -11.26 8.10 -9.54
C GLU A 156 -11.96 9.29 -8.86
N GLU A 157 -12.61 9.04 -7.74
CA GLU A 157 -13.42 10.04 -7.04
C GLU A 157 -12.91 10.28 -5.62
N ASN A 158 -13.16 11.49 -5.12
CA ASN A 158 -12.85 11.84 -3.75
C ASN A 158 -14.00 11.44 -2.83
N TYR A 159 -13.99 10.20 -2.38
CA TYR A 159 -15.02 9.68 -1.48
C TYR A 159 -14.85 10.12 -0.03
N GLY A 160 -13.67 10.61 0.33
CA GLY A 160 -13.38 11.03 1.69
C GLY A 160 -13.51 12.53 1.92
N GLY A 161 -13.77 13.26 0.86
CA GLY A 161 -13.72 14.71 0.94
C GLY A 161 -14.99 15.47 0.68
#